data_1553bbe3697d69d817cae369f0a4707f
#
_entry.id   1553bbe3697d69d817cae369f0a4707f
#
_cell.length_a   1.000
_cell.length_b   1.000
_cell.length_c   1.000
_cell.angle_alpha   90.00
_cell.angle_beta   90.00
_cell.angle_gamma   90.00
#
_symmetry.space_group_name_H-M   'P 1'
#
loop_
_entity.id
_entity.type
_entity.pdbx_description
1 polymer ?
#
loop_
_entity_poly.entity_id
_entity_poly.type
_entity_poly.pdbx_seq_one_letter_code
_entity_poly.pdbx_strand_id
1 'polypeptide(L)'
;MAWSDIRLREAFPLLQGAVDLPFGGLPIAWCGDPGQLPPVGGLSPWCPRTTDNKQITGLALKGYYLWKAIKNVIMLKQIRRQTGWFGEMLLRLRDGKCTKEDWTTLNLKCAQQNLSQERINEFISPNSIWLFNTNADNHKHNAKMIQQLHKPILRINAHHDVAKSKEKTTQFCRNMPPFVFIASGAKVMLWWNLNSKVGLVNGSTGVVKDWLYAEGEKAPSLPESIIIEFTEYTGPPFFSGAGREKWVPLTPETYKWPGNELNAEDHYRKQYPISLAWGLTVWKSQGMTINTILSYNLGDKEPEAGLTYVALSRMTDVNNLYIDKGCSLERLTTTIAKNKKMAVRLCEDVRLENLHAATCIKFDI
;
A
#
# COMPACT_ATOMS: atom_id res chain seq x y z
N MET A 1 16.52 -6.15 -5.73
CA MET A 1 18.00 -6.22 -5.62
C MET A 1 18.68 -6.78 -6.87
N ALA A 2 18.48 -8.05 -7.27
CA ALA A 2 19.19 -8.63 -8.43
C ALA A 2 18.97 -7.84 -9.73
N TRP A 3 17.75 -7.43 -10.03
CA TRP A 3 17.48 -6.57 -11.19
C TRP A 3 18.15 -5.20 -11.09
N SER A 4 18.15 -4.58 -9.92
CA SER A 4 18.86 -3.31 -9.71
C SER A 4 20.36 -3.45 -9.93
N ASP A 5 20.96 -4.54 -9.44
CA ASP A 5 22.38 -4.84 -9.69
C ASP A 5 22.67 -4.97 -11.19
N ILE A 6 21.86 -5.73 -11.94
CA ILE A 6 22.03 -5.91 -13.39
C ILE A 6 21.91 -4.55 -14.10
N ARG A 7 20.85 -3.79 -13.83
CA ARG A 7 20.63 -2.50 -14.52
C ARG A 7 21.68 -1.44 -14.20
N LEU A 8 22.17 -1.41 -12.97
CA LEU A 8 23.23 -0.48 -12.62
C LEU A 8 24.57 -0.84 -13.29
N ARG A 9 24.89 -2.13 -13.42
CA ARG A 9 26.05 -2.57 -14.18
C ARG A 9 25.94 -2.25 -15.67
N GLU A 10 24.76 -2.36 -16.27
CA GLU A 10 24.48 -1.98 -17.64
C GLU A 10 24.57 -0.48 -17.85
N ALA A 11 24.06 0.32 -16.91
CA ALA A 11 24.02 1.78 -17.01
C ALA A 11 25.40 2.46 -16.81
N PHE A 12 26.30 1.80 -16.05
CA PHE A 12 27.61 2.35 -15.69
C PHE A 12 28.76 1.41 -16.09
N PRO A 13 28.90 1.03 -17.38
CA PRO A 13 29.93 0.08 -17.82
C PRO A 13 31.35 0.67 -17.79
N LEU A 14 31.52 2.00 -17.66
CA LEU A 14 32.80 2.71 -17.79
C LEU A 14 33.57 2.88 -16.47
N LEU A 15 33.02 2.45 -15.33
CA LEU A 15 33.78 2.40 -14.10
C LEU A 15 34.77 1.22 -14.20
N GLN A 16 36.03 1.51 -14.66
CA GLN A 16 37.07 0.51 -14.84
C GLN A 16 37.26 -0.34 -13.56
N GLY A 17 37.16 -1.67 -13.68
CA GLY A 17 37.22 -2.60 -12.55
C GLY A 17 35.91 -2.78 -11.81
N ALA A 18 34.83 -2.06 -12.14
CA ALA A 18 33.54 -2.13 -11.46
C ALA A 18 32.60 -3.25 -11.98
N VAL A 19 32.96 -3.90 -13.11
CA VAL A 19 32.10 -4.92 -13.75
C VAL A 19 31.80 -6.09 -12.80
N ASP A 20 32.75 -6.47 -11.95
CA ASP A 20 32.60 -7.56 -11.00
C ASP A 20 32.08 -7.11 -9.61
N LEU A 21 32.01 -5.81 -9.36
CA LEU A 21 31.52 -5.26 -8.10
C LEU A 21 29.98 -5.25 -8.07
N PRO A 22 29.36 -5.53 -6.91
CA PRO A 22 27.92 -5.36 -6.74
C PRO A 22 27.47 -3.96 -7.16
N PHE A 23 26.33 -3.88 -7.87
CA PHE A 23 25.72 -2.63 -8.33
C PHE A 23 26.63 -1.76 -9.22
N GLY A 24 27.61 -2.36 -9.93
CA GLY A 24 28.58 -1.62 -10.72
C GLY A 24 29.53 -0.76 -9.89
N GLY A 25 29.78 -1.12 -8.63
CA GLY A 25 30.65 -0.36 -7.72
C GLY A 25 30.02 0.89 -7.12
N LEU A 26 28.75 1.17 -7.42
CA LEU A 26 28.04 2.32 -6.86
C LEU A 26 27.69 2.10 -5.38
N PRO A 27 27.78 3.15 -4.53
CA PRO A 27 27.29 3.08 -3.16
C PRO A 27 25.76 3.03 -3.15
N ILE A 28 25.19 2.01 -2.49
CA ILE A 28 23.75 1.82 -2.39
C ILE A 28 23.30 1.84 -0.94
N ALA A 29 22.32 2.67 -0.62
CA ALA A 29 21.61 2.65 0.66
C ALA A 29 20.25 2.00 0.48
N TRP A 30 19.97 0.98 1.29
CA TRP A 30 18.68 0.31 1.36
C TRP A 30 17.95 0.74 2.62
N CYS A 31 16.74 1.30 2.46
CA CYS A 31 15.89 1.68 3.58
C CYS A 31 14.66 0.76 3.62
N GLY A 32 14.29 0.28 4.79
CA GLY A 32 13.11 -0.57 4.95
C GLY A 32 12.93 -1.06 6.39
N ASP A 33 11.85 -1.80 6.61
CA ASP A 33 11.54 -2.45 7.87
C ASP A 33 11.14 -3.90 7.60
N PRO A 34 11.93 -4.90 8.04
CA PRO A 34 11.58 -6.32 7.89
C PRO A 34 10.27 -6.71 8.59
N GLY A 35 9.82 -5.93 9.57
CA GLY A 35 8.55 -6.11 10.27
C GLY A 35 7.31 -5.71 9.47
N GLN A 36 7.49 -4.96 8.38
CA GLN A 36 6.40 -4.61 7.46
C GLN A 36 6.12 -5.74 6.46
N LEU A 37 5.12 -5.51 5.59
CA LEU A 37 4.67 -6.53 4.64
C LEU A 37 5.75 -6.86 3.60
N PRO A 38 5.89 -8.14 3.22
CA PRO A 38 6.76 -8.54 2.13
C PRO A 38 6.24 -8.05 0.78
N PRO A 39 7.08 -8.06 -0.27
CA PRO A 39 6.66 -7.69 -1.61
C PRO A 39 5.56 -8.63 -2.12
N VAL A 40 4.51 -8.06 -2.74
CA VAL A 40 3.41 -8.82 -3.32
C VAL A 40 3.91 -9.64 -4.51
N GLY A 41 3.66 -10.96 -4.50
CA GLY A 41 4.09 -11.87 -5.56
C GLY A 41 5.60 -12.10 -5.63
N GLY A 42 6.36 -11.66 -4.61
CA GLY A 42 7.80 -11.82 -4.52
C GLY A 42 8.25 -12.43 -3.20
N LEU A 43 9.55 -12.63 -3.07
CA LEU A 43 10.20 -13.06 -1.83
C LEU A 43 10.93 -11.90 -1.19
N SER A 44 10.90 -11.85 0.14
CA SER A 44 11.78 -10.96 0.88
C SER A 44 13.25 -11.31 0.59
N PRO A 45 14.15 -10.34 0.45
CA PRO A 45 15.53 -10.61 0.04
C PRO A 45 16.32 -11.48 1.02
N TRP A 46 15.86 -11.59 2.26
CA TRP A 46 16.46 -12.42 3.30
C TRP A 46 15.92 -13.86 3.34
N CYS A 47 14.87 -14.21 2.55
CA CYS A 47 14.30 -15.54 2.56
C CYS A 47 15.13 -16.49 1.70
N PRO A 48 15.70 -17.58 2.29
CA PRO A 48 16.51 -18.54 1.55
C PRO A 48 15.68 -19.60 0.77
N ARG A 49 14.38 -19.61 0.98
CA ARG A 49 13.44 -20.57 0.38
C ARG A 49 12.16 -19.92 -0.10
N THR A 50 11.53 -20.54 -1.09
CA THR A 50 10.20 -20.14 -1.57
C THR A 50 9.13 -20.42 -0.52
N THR A 51 7.92 -19.89 -0.73
CA THR A 51 6.74 -20.19 0.10
C THR A 51 6.43 -21.68 0.19
N ASP A 52 6.74 -22.44 -0.87
CA ASP A 52 6.58 -23.90 -0.93
C ASP A 52 7.79 -24.66 -0.37
N ASN A 53 8.65 -23.97 0.40
CA ASN A 53 9.87 -24.54 0.99
C ASN A 53 10.91 -25.06 -0.01
N LYS A 54 10.84 -24.68 -1.29
CA LYS A 54 11.81 -25.01 -2.31
C LYS A 54 13.03 -24.08 -2.25
N GLN A 55 14.18 -24.58 -2.66
CA GLN A 55 15.38 -23.77 -2.78
C GLN A 55 15.18 -22.67 -3.85
N ILE A 56 15.57 -21.44 -3.53
CA ILE A 56 15.58 -20.35 -4.50
C ILE A 56 16.69 -20.52 -5.52
N THR A 57 16.45 -20.08 -6.76
CA THR A 57 17.42 -20.18 -7.87
C THR A 57 17.46 -18.88 -8.68
N GLY A 58 18.41 -18.78 -9.59
CA GLY A 58 18.49 -17.67 -10.54
C GLY A 58 18.56 -16.28 -9.88
N LEU A 59 17.71 -15.35 -10.34
CA LEU A 59 17.69 -13.97 -9.84
C LEU A 59 17.31 -13.85 -8.37
N ALA A 60 16.47 -14.75 -7.85
CA ALA A 60 16.11 -14.75 -6.44
C ALA A 60 17.33 -15.11 -5.57
N LEU A 61 18.10 -16.11 -5.96
CA LEU A 61 19.33 -16.51 -5.27
C LEU A 61 20.39 -15.40 -5.35
N LYS A 62 20.56 -14.76 -6.51
CA LYS A 62 21.45 -13.60 -6.66
C LYS A 62 21.04 -12.46 -5.72
N GLY A 63 19.74 -12.15 -5.66
CA GLY A 63 19.22 -11.12 -4.75
C GLY A 63 19.46 -11.43 -3.28
N TYR A 64 19.33 -12.71 -2.88
CA TYR A 64 19.63 -13.18 -1.53
C TYR A 64 21.11 -12.97 -1.16
N TYR A 65 22.04 -13.34 -2.04
CA TYR A 65 23.47 -13.14 -1.78
C TYR A 65 23.85 -11.65 -1.71
N LEU A 66 23.29 -10.82 -2.58
CA LEU A 66 23.49 -9.36 -2.51
C LEU A 66 23.00 -8.78 -1.17
N TRP A 67 21.86 -9.28 -0.66
CA TRP A 67 21.37 -8.87 0.67
C TRP A 67 22.30 -9.33 1.79
N LYS A 68 22.76 -10.58 1.73
CA LYS A 68 23.70 -11.13 2.74
C LYS A 68 25.08 -10.48 2.70
N ALA A 69 25.48 -9.87 1.59
CA ALA A 69 26.71 -9.14 1.44
C ALA A 69 26.69 -7.73 2.09
N ILE A 70 25.52 -7.23 2.54
CA ILE A 70 25.42 -5.96 3.28
C ILE A 70 26.17 -6.11 4.60
N LYS A 71 27.15 -5.21 4.84
CA LYS A 71 28.03 -5.22 6.00
C LYS A 71 27.73 -4.10 7.00
N ASN A 72 27.28 -2.95 6.53
CA ASN A 72 27.01 -1.79 7.38
C ASN A 72 25.50 -1.61 7.49
N VAL A 73 24.99 -1.50 8.72
CA VAL A 73 23.55 -1.37 9.02
C VAL A 73 23.37 -0.32 10.11
N ILE A 74 22.45 0.60 9.88
CA ILE A 74 21.97 1.54 10.92
C ILE A 74 20.52 1.22 11.21
N MET A 75 20.20 0.95 12.46
CA MET A 75 18.83 0.72 12.90
C MET A 75 18.28 1.96 13.60
N LEU A 76 17.21 2.53 13.03
CA LEU A 76 16.48 3.62 13.66
C LEU A 76 15.62 3.06 14.80
N LYS A 77 15.88 3.49 16.04
CA LYS A 77 15.22 2.97 17.24
C LYS A 77 14.11 3.87 17.75
N GLN A 78 14.10 5.15 17.35
CA GLN A 78 13.11 6.10 17.83
C GLN A 78 11.84 6.08 16.98
N ILE A 79 10.71 5.77 17.62
CA ILE A 79 9.39 5.93 17.00
C ILE A 79 9.04 7.43 16.99
N ARG A 80 8.66 7.96 15.82
CA ARG A 80 8.26 9.36 15.65
C ARG A 80 6.77 9.56 15.44
N ARG A 81 6.07 8.52 14.94
CA ARG A 81 4.65 8.62 14.59
C ARG A 81 3.73 8.45 15.78
N GLN A 82 4.06 7.54 16.70
CA GLN A 82 3.28 7.24 17.88
C GLN A 82 4.10 7.50 19.15
N THR A 83 3.42 7.84 20.23
CA THR A 83 4.04 8.07 21.56
C THR A 83 3.40 7.21 22.63
N GLY A 84 4.09 7.05 23.77
CA GLY A 84 3.60 6.35 24.93
C GLY A 84 3.29 4.87 24.66
N TRP A 85 2.36 4.33 25.46
CA TRP A 85 1.98 2.92 25.43
C TRP A 85 1.69 2.38 24.02
N PHE A 86 1.00 3.15 23.17
CA PHE A 86 0.62 2.68 21.84
C PHE A 86 1.84 2.41 20.97
N GLY A 87 2.84 3.28 20.98
CA GLY A 87 4.10 3.06 20.27
C GLY A 87 4.83 1.80 20.76
N GLU A 88 4.92 1.63 22.07
CA GLU A 88 5.56 0.45 22.68
C GLU A 88 4.81 -0.84 22.37
N MET A 89 3.48 -0.82 22.43
CA MET A 89 2.64 -1.95 22.04
C MET A 89 2.85 -2.33 20.57
N LEU A 90 2.99 -1.35 19.67
CA LEU A 90 3.26 -1.61 18.26
C LEU A 90 4.62 -2.30 18.04
N LEU A 91 5.65 -1.98 18.82
CA LEU A 91 6.92 -2.71 18.77
C LEU A 91 6.76 -4.17 19.25
N ARG A 92 6.04 -4.37 20.35
CA ARG A 92 5.73 -5.74 20.81
C ARG A 92 4.89 -6.51 19.77
N LEU A 93 3.93 -5.83 19.14
CA LEU A 93 3.12 -6.42 18.06
C LEU A 93 3.96 -6.81 16.85
N ARG A 94 4.89 -5.92 16.45
CA ARG A 94 5.86 -6.18 15.39
C ARG A 94 6.63 -7.48 15.63
N ASP A 95 7.02 -7.73 16.87
CA ASP A 95 7.84 -8.89 17.25
C ASP A 95 7.01 -10.11 17.70
N GLY A 96 5.69 -10.04 17.67
CA GLY A 96 4.81 -11.11 18.13
C GLY A 96 4.86 -11.32 19.66
N LYS A 97 5.17 -10.26 20.42
CA LYS A 97 5.36 -10.26 21.88
C LYS A 97 4.28 -9.49 22.64
N CYS A 98 3.11 -9.24 22.02
CA CYS A 98 1.99 -8.60 22.72
C CYS A 98 1.58 -9.35 23.97
N THR A 99 1.25 -8.60 25.01
CA THR A 99 0.82 -9.12 26.32
C THR A 99 -0.71 -9.13 26.45
N LYS A 100 -1.21 -9.75 27.51
CA LYS A 100 -2.63 -9.68 27.90
C LYS A 100 -3.04 -8.24 28.22
N GLU A 101 -2.14 -7.45 28.80
CA GLU A 101 -2.38 -6.04 29.13
C GLU A 101 -2.54 -5.19 27.85
N ASP A 102 -1.69 -5.44 26.84
CA ASP A 102 -1.80 -4.80 25.52
C ASP A 102 -3.17 -5.09 24.90
N TRP A 103 -3.59 -6.36 24.92
CA TRP A 103 -4.90 -6.77 24.43
C TRP A 103 -6.04 -6.09 25.18
N THR A 104 -5.99 -6.09 26.53
CA THR A 104 -7.02 -5.48 27.36
C THR A 104 -7.14 -3.99 27.05
N THR A 105 -6.02 -3.27 27.03
CA THR A 105 -6.01 -1.82 26.79
C THR A 105 -6.47 -1.49 25.37
N LEU A 106 -6.03 -2.25 24.36
CA LEU A 106 -6.45 -2.04 22.97
C LEU A 106 -7.95 -2.26 22.81
N ASN A 107 -8.50 -3.34 23.36
CA ASN A 107 -9.94 -3.61 23.27
C ASN A 107 -10.78 -2.60 24.05
N LEU A 108 -10.36 -2.18 25.23
CA LEU A 108 -11.07 -1.13 26.00
C LEU A 108 -11.15 0.19 25.21
N LYS A 109 -10.10 0.56 24.49
CA LYS A 109 -10.05 1.83 23.75
C LYS A 109 -10.70 1.77 22.37
N CYS A 110 -10.65 0.63 21.69
CA CYS A 110 -10.90 0.56 20.26
C CYS A 110 -11.97 -0.43 19.82
N ALA A 111 -12.34 -1.40 20.66
CA ALA A 111 -13.31 -2.42 20.26
C ALA A 111 -14.76 -1.91 20.39
N GLN A 112 -15.59 -2.24 19.40
CA GLN A 112 -16.98 -1.83 19.30
C GLN A 112 -17.77 -1.97 20.62
N GLN A 113 -17.61 -3.09 21.30
CA GLN A 113 -18.37 -3.42 22.53
C GLN A 113 -18.06 -2.49 23.72
N ASN A 114 -16.96 -1.74 23.66
CA ASN A 114 -16.48 -0.88 24.73
C ASN A 114 -16.62 0.61 24.42
N LEU A 115 -17.14 0.96 23.25
CA LEU A 115 -17.34 2.34 22.80
C LEU A 115 -18.80 2.78 22.92
N SER A 116 -19.03 4.08 23.16
CA SER A 116 -20.37 4.67 23.10
C SER A 116 -20.93 4.64 21.66
N GLN A 117 -22.27 4.64 21.55
CA GLN A 117 -22.92 4.65 20.24
C GLN A 117 -22.55 5.88 19.42
N GLU A 118 -22.38 7.03 20.06
CA GLU A 118 -21.93 8.28 19.40
C GLU A 118 -20.56 8.09 18.77
N ARG A 119 -19.61 7.50 19.51
CA ARG A 119 -18.26 7.22 19.03
C ARG A 119 -18.25 6.20 17.90
N ILE A 120 -19.05 5.15 18.00
CA ILE A 120 -19.23 4.18 16.92
C ILE A 120 -19.74 4.87 15.64
N ASN A 121 -20.73 5.77 15.75
CA ASN A 121 -21.27 6.50 14.61
C ASN A 121 -20.22 7.37 13.90
N GLU A 122 -19.28 7.95 14.63
CA GLU A 122 -18.15 8.65 14.04
C GLU A 122 -17.28 7.72 13.19
N PHE A 123 -16.96 6.52 13.70
CA PHE A 123 -16.11 5.54 13.03
C PHE A 123 -16.77 4.91 11.79
N ILE A 124 -18.07 4.74 11.76
CA ILE A 124 -18.79 4.21 10.61
C ILE A 124 -19.23 5.30 9.61
N SER A 125 -18.90 6.56 9.88
CA SER A 125 -19.23 7.68 8.99
C SER A 125 -18.53 7.57 7.63
N PRO A 126 -19.05 8.20 6.58
CA PRO A 126 -18.40 8.25 5.25
C PRO A 126 -17.00 8.90 5.26
N ASN A 127 -16.66 9.65 6.33
CA ASN A 127 -15.37 10.31 6.46
C ASN A 127 -14.26 9.39 6.99
N SER A 128 -14.61 8.26 7.60
CA SER A 128 -13.65 7.28 8.09
C SER A 128 -12.95 6.55 6.93
N ILE A 129 -11.75 6.03 7.21
CA ILE A 129 -11.03 5.12 6.31
C ILE A 129 -11.15 3.73 6.90
N TRP A 130 -11.57 2.77 6.09
CA TRP A 130 -11.64 1.36 6.50
C TRP A 130 -10.48 0.56 5.93
N LEU A 131 -9.80 -0.22 6.78
CA LEU A 131 -8.79 -1.19 6.35
C LEU A 131 -9.34 -2.61 6.39
N PHE A 132 -8.96 -3.38 5.37
CA PHE A 132 -9.36 -4.78 5.19
C PHE A 132 -8.16 -5.66 4.87
N ASN A 133 -8.22 -6.92 5.30
CA ASN A 133 -7.21 -7.91 5.00
C ASN A 133 -7.32 -8.46 3.57
N THR A 134 -8.50 -8.39 2.95
CA THR A 134 -8.75 -8.94 1.61
C THR A 134 -9.32 -7.91 0.63
N ASN A 135 -9.07 -8.11 -0.66
CA ASN A 135 -9.70 -7.29 -1.70
C ASN A 135 -11.23 -7.50 -1.75
N ALA A 136 -11.70 -8.72 -1.46
CA ALA A 136 -13.14 -9.04 -1.50
C ALA A 136 -13.93 -8.21 -0.47
N ASP A 137 -13.45 -8.16 0.78
CA ASP A 137 -14.09 -7.36 1.84
C ASP A 137 -14.02 -5.87 1.54
N ASN A 138 -12.88 -5.41 1.04
CA ASN A 138 -12.70 -4.02 0.59
C ASN A 138 -13.70 -3.65 -0.52
N HIS A 139 -13.83 -4.48 -1.55
CA HIS A 139 -14.77 -4.24 -2.66
C HIS A 139 -16.22 -4.23 -2.17
N LYS A 140 -16.58 -5.17 -1.29
CA LYS A 140 -17.92 -5.24 -0.68
C LYS A 140 -18.24 -3.97 0.10
N HIS A 141 -17.29 -3.50 0.91
CA HIS A 141 -17.46 -2.26 1.67
C HIS A 141 -17.61 -1.05 0.74
N ASN A 142 -16.73 -0.86 -0.22
CA ASN A 142 -16.78 0.24 -1.16
C ASN A 142 -18.06 0.24 -2.01
N ALA A 143 -18.56 -0.95 -2.41
CA ALA A 143 -19.83 -1.08 -3.10
C ALA A 143 -21.03 -0.64 -2.24
N LYS A 144 -21.01 -0.99 -0.95
CA LYS A 144 -22.03 -0.52 0.02
C LYS A 144 -21.98 1.01 0.15
N MET A 145 -20.78 1.56 0.31
CA MET A 145 -20.61 3.01 0.53
C MET A 145 -21.05 3.85 -0.66
N ILE A 146 -20.75 3.45 -1.91
CA ILE A 146 -21.20 4.20 -3.08
C ILE A 146 -22.72 4.15 -3.24
N GLN A 147 -23.35 3.01 -2.89
CA GLN A 147 -24.82 2.89 -2.88
C GLN A 147 -25.48 3.82 -1.86
N GLN A 148 -24.86 4.02 -0.70
CA GLN A 148 -25.35 4.91 0.36
C GLN A 148 -25.34 6.40 -0.04
N LEU A 149 -24.68 6.78 -1.13
CA LEU A 149 -24.78 8.13 -1.68
C LEU A 149 -26.18 8.43 -2.27
N HIS A 150 -26.97 7.41 -2.55
CA HIS A 150 -28.29 7.54 -3.19
C HIS A 150 -28.26 8.37 -4.47
N LYS A 151 -27.17 8.27 -5.24
CA LYS A 151 -26.94 8.96 -6.51
C LYS A 151 -26.73 7.97 -7.63
N PRO A 152 -26.97 8.38 -8.90
CA PRO A 152 -26.67 7.52 -10.05
C PRO A 152 -25.21 7.05 -10.01
N ILE A 153 -25.01 5.74 -10.14
CA ILE A 153 -23.70 5.11 -10.21
C ILE A 153 -23.37 4.82 -11.66
N LEU A 154 -22.29 5.37 -12.16
CA LEU A 154 -21.78 5.09 -13.49
C LEU A 154 -20.74 3.97 -13.42
N ARG A 155 -20.87 3.01 -14.33
CA ARG A 155 -19.81 2.07 -14.66
C ARG A 155 -19.10 2.57 -15.91
N ILE A 156 -17.78 2.77 -15.80
CA ILE A 156 -16.90 3.21 -16.89
C ILE A 156 -15.99 2.05 -17.25
N ASN A 157 -16.11 1.52 -18.47
CA ASN A 157 -15.26 0.44 -18.94
C ASN A 157 -13.94 1.00 -19.49
N ALA A 158 -12.85 0.26 -19.29
CA ALA A 158 -11.58 0.58 -19.94
C ALA A 158 -11.68 0.37 -21.45
N HIS A 159 -10.98 1.19 -22.20
CA HIS A 159 -10.75 0.97 -23.62
C HIS A 159 -9.52 0.05 -23.80
N HIS A 160 -9.63 -0.90 -24.72
CA HIS A 160 -8.60 -1.87 -25.05
C HIS A 160 -8.42 -1.94 -26.58
N ASP A 161 -7.21 -2.23 -27.03
CA ASP A 161 -6.91 -2.47 -28.44
C ASP A 161 -7.57 -3.76 -28.97
N VAL A 162 -7.44 -4.85 -28.20
CA VAL A 162 -7.95 -6.18 -28.57
C VAL A 162 -8.69 -6.87 -27.42
N ALA A 163 -9.55 -7.84 -27.73
CA ALA A 163 -10.34 -8.57 -26.74
C ALA A 163 -9.49 -9.25 -25.65
N LYS A 164 -8.34 -9.84 -26.01
CA LYS A 164 -7.42 -10.50 -25.05
C LYS A 164 -6.82 -9.52 -24.03
N SER A 165 -6.72 -8.25 -24.34
CA SER A 165 -6.25 -7.21 -23.41
C SER A 165 -7.19 -7.00 -22.23
N LYS A 166 -8.49 -7.36 -22.37
CA LYS A 166 -9.46 -7.33 -21.27
C LYS A 166 -9.17 -8.36 -20.18
N GLU A 167 -8.56 -9.48 -20.53
CA GLU A 167 -8.25 -10.59 -19.61
C GLU A 167 -7.06 -10.29 -18.69
N LYS A 168 -6.24 -9.29 -19.02
CA LYS A 168 -5.11 -8.92 -18.19
C LYS A 168 -5.56 -8.41 -16.82
N THR A 169 -4.88 -8.88 -15.77
CA THR A 169 -5.21 -8.49 -14.40
C THR A 169 -4.97 -7.01 -14.15
N THR A 170 -5.63 -6.46 -13.15
CA THR A 170 -5.42 -5.08 -12.71
C THR A 170 -3.97 -4.84 -12.32
N GLN A 171 -3.32 -5.78 -11.62
CA GLN A 171 -1.91 -5.70 -11.24
C GLN A 171 -0.98 -5.65 -12.46
N PHE A 172 -1.23 -6.49 -13.47
CA PHE A 172 -0.45 -6.47 -14.73
C PHE A 172 -0.49 -5.09 -15.38
N CYS A 173 -1.65 -4.43 -15.38
CA CYS A 173 -1.86 -3.10 -15.95
C CYS A 173 -1.56 -1.97 -14.95
N ARG A 174 -0.57 -2.12 -14.07
CA ARG A 174 -0.16 -1.13 -13.05
C ARG A 174 -1.32 -0.61 -12.20
N ASN A 175 -2.16 -1.51 -11.71
CA ASN A 175 -3.36 -1.22 -10.93
C ASN A 175 -4.47 -0.46 -11.69
N MET A 176 -4.39 -0.39 -13.01
CA MET A 176 -5.45 0.17 -13.84
C MET A 176 -6.57 -0.88 -14.02
N PRO A 177 -7.77 -0.67 -13.47
CA PRO A 177 -8.84 -1.68 -13.49
C PRO A 177 -9.52 -1.77 -14.87
N PRO A 178 -10.17 -2.91 -15.20
CA PRO A 178 -10.92 -3.05 -16.45
C PRO A 178 -12.21 -2.21 -16.47
N PHE A 179 -12.70 -1.81 -15.30
CA PHE A 179 -13.81 -0.87 -15.15
C PHE A 179 -13.71 -0.15 -13.81
N VAL A 180 -14.26 1.04 -13.72
CA VAL A 180 -14.40 1.81 -12.48
C VAL A 180 -15.86 2.17 -12.25
N PHE A 181 -16.27 2.26 -10.99
CA PHE A 181 -17.54 2.83 -10.59
C PHE A 181 -17.33 4.22 -10.02
N ILE A 182 -18.12 5.18 -10.46
CA ILE A 182 -18.13 6.54 -9.93
C ILE A 182 -19.57 7.02 -9.68
N ALA A 183 -19.69 7.97 -8.76
CA ALA A 183 -20.90 8.75 -8.54
C ALA A 183 -20.47 10.12 -8.04
N SER A 184 -21.27 11.15 -8.22
CA SER A 184 -20.99 12.45 -7.61
C SER A 184 -20.97 12.33 -6.08
N GLY A 185 -19.88 12.77 -5.44
CA GLY A 185 -19.62 12.58 -4.02
C GLY A 185 -18.85 11.30 -3.68
N ALA A 186 -18.53 10.45 -4.67
CA ALA A 186 -17.75 9.24 -4.41
C ALA A 186 -16.31 9.58 -4.00
N LYS A 187 -15.87 8.95 -2.90
CA LYS A 187 -14.49 9.05 -2.43
C LYS A 187 -13.61 8.12 -3.27
N VAL A 188 -12.54 8.68 -3.83
CA VAL A 188 -11.63 7.95 -4.72
C VAL A 188 -10.17 8.17 -4.32
N MET A 189 -9.30 7.26 -4.76
CA MET A 189 -7.86 7.34 -4.58
C MET A 189 -7.16 7.14 -5.92
N LEU A 190 -6.12 7.92 -6.16
CA LEU A 190 -5.25 7.83 -7.33
C LEU A 190 -4.21 6.70 -7.15
N TRP A 191 -3.94 5.95 -8.23
CA TRP A 191 -2.98 4.85 -8.22
C TRP A 191 -1.65 5.18 -8.91
N TRP A 192 -1.58 6.27 -9.61
CA TRP A 192 -0.40 6.68 -10.35
C TRP A 192 0.10 8.03 -9.88
N ASN A 193 1.41 8.26 -10.02
CA ASN A 193 2.00 9.58 -9.88
C ASN A 193 1.79 10.34 -11.18
N LEU A 194 0.81 11.21 -11.22
CA LEU A 194 0.50 12.03 -12.39
C LEU A 194 1.32 13.32 -12.37
N ASN A 195 1.36 14.00 -11.22
CA ASN A 195 2.16 15.20 -11.04
C ASN A 195 2.55 15.36 -9.56
N SER A 196 3.75 14.91 -9.23
CA SER A 196 4.25 14.95 -7.84
C SER A 196 4.46 16.36 -7.30
N LYS A 197 4.69 17.36 -8.19
CA LYS A 197 4.92 18.75 -7.76
C LYS A 197 3.68 19.42 -7.18
N VAL A 198 2.49 18.94 -7.55
CA VAL A 198 1.21 19.53 -7.12
C VAL A 198 0.35 18.55 -6.30
N GLY A 199 0.94 17.46 -5.79
CA GLY A 199 0.25 16.53 -4.91
C GLY A 199 -0.63 15.49 -5.62
N LEU A 200 -0.54 15.33 -6.94
CA LEU A 200 -1.24 14.27 -7.68
C LEU A 200 -0.36 13.02 -7.76
N VAL A 201 -0.29 12.29 -6.65
CA VAL A 201 0.56 11.11 -6.49
C VAL A 201 -0.26 9.86 -6.15
N ASN A 202 0.37 8.70 -6.30
CA ASN A 202 -0.22 7.45 -5.82
C ASN A 202 -0.57 7.55 -4.33
N GLY A 203 -1.83 7.26 -3.99
CA GLY A 203 -2.38 7.42 -2.65
C GLY A 203 -3.14 8.73 -2.41
N SER A 204 -3.05 9.72 -3.31
CA SER A 204 -3.84 10.96 -3.19
C SER A 204 -5.32 10.66 -3.25
N THR A 205 -6.06 11.16 -2.26
CA THR A 205 -7.51 10.97 -2.14
C THR A 205 -8.27 12.21 -2.60
N GLY A 206 -9.46 11.97 -3.12
CA GLY A 206 -10.35 13.04 -3.56
C GLY A 206 -11.81 12.60 -3.62
N VAL A 207 -12.67 13.55 -3.95
CA VAL A 207 -14.11 13.35 -4.08
C VAL A 207 -14.54 13.69 -5.50
N VAL A 208 -15.22 12.78 -6.17
CA VAL A 208 -15.78 13.01 -7.51
C VAL A 208 -16.85 14.09 -7.44
N LYS A 209 -16.70 15.13 -8.24
CA LYS A 209 -17.66 16.23 -8.36
C LYS A 209 -18.55 16.07 -9.57
N ASP A 210 -17.93 15.82 -10.74
CA ASP A 210 -18.61 15.74 -12.02
C ASP A 210 -17.80 14.94 -13.05
N TRP A 211 -18.32 14.76 -14.27
CA TRP A 211 -17.61 14.15 -15.39
C TRP A 211 -18.14 14.70 -16.71
N LEU A 212 -17.29 14.71 -17.71
CA LEU A 212 -17.61 15.22 -19.05
C LEU A 212 -17.42 14.13 -20.10
N TYR A 213 -18.40 13.96 -20.97
CA TYR A 213 -18.33 13.11 -22.15
C TYR A 213 -18.15 13.96 -23.41
N ALA A 214 -17.52 13.39 -24.43
CA ALA A 214 -17.56 13.94 -25.76
C ALA A 214 -19.01 13.95 -26.30
N GLU A 215 -19.28 14.80 -27.26
CA GLU A 215 -20.60 14.90 -27.88
C GLU A 215 -21.05 13.54 -28.44
N GLY A 216 -22.24 13.10 -28.07
CA GLY A 216 -22.80 11.80 -28.45
C GLY A 216 -22.34 10.59 -27.63
N GLU A 217 -21.33 10.74 -26.77
CA GLU A 217 -20.83 9.67 -25.92
C GLU A 217 -21.56 9.64 -24.56
N LYS A 218 -21.66 8.43 -23.98
CA LYS A 218 -22.25 8.19 -22.65
C LYS A 218 -21.69 6.93 -22.01
N ALA A 219 -22.00 6.72 -20.73
CA ALA A 219 -21.66 5.46 -20.07
C ALA A 219 -22.18 4.24 -20.87
N PRO A 220 -21.40 3.13 -20.94
CA PRO A 220 -20.18 2.85 -20.17
C PRO A 220 -18.88 3.26 -20.86
N SER A 221 -18.89 4.14 -21.89
CA SER A 221 -17.69 4.67 -22.53
C SER A 221 -16.83 5.45 -21.54
N LEU A 222 -15.57 5.68 -21.89
CA LEU A 222 -14.67 6.55 -21.11
C LEU A 222 -15.11 8.01 -21.26
N PRO A 223 -15.39 8.75 -20.19
CA PRO A 223 -15.49 10.20 -20.24
C PRO A 223 -14.19 10.83 -20.76
N GLU A 224 -14.28 12.04 -21.29
CA GLU A 224 -13.09 12.85 -21.58
C GLU A 224 -12.36 13.25 -20.30
N SER A 225 -13.12 13.63 -19.27
CA SER A 225 -12.57 13.93 -17.97
C SER A 225 -13.52 13.57 -16.83
N ILE A 226 -12.93 13.26 -15.67
CA ILE A 226 -13.61 13.17 -14.37
C ILE A 226 -13.09 14.30 -13.51
N ILE A 227 -13.97 15.15 -13.00
CA ILE A 227 -13.62 16.27 -12.13
C ILE A 227 -13.57 15.76 -10.70
N ILE A 228 -12.40 15.81 -10.08
CA ILE A 228 -12.15 15.34 -8.72
C ILE A 228 -11.59 16.47 -7.88
N GLU A 229 -12.17 16.71 -6.71
CA GLU A 229 -11.60 17.59 -5.68
C GLU A 229 -10.56 16.78 -4.88
N PHE A 230 -9.27 17.03 -5.10
CA PHE A 230 -8.19 16.37 -4.37
C PHE A 230 -7.83 17.14 -3.10
N THR A 231 -7.76 16.44 -1.97
CA THR A 231 -7.49 17.02 -0.65
C THR A 231 -6.14 17.73 -0.61
N GLU A 232 -5.10 17.11 -1.16
CA GLU A 232 -3.71 17.57 -1.09
C GLU A 232 -3.23 18.29 -2.37
N TYR A 233 -4.16 18.68 -3.26
CA TYR A 233 -3.78 19.40 -4.46
C TYR A 233 -3.31 20.84 -4.12
N THR A 234 -2.12 21.19 -4.64
CA THR A 234 -1.46 22.49 -4.42
C THR A 234 -1.14 23.24 -5.72
N GLY A 235 -1.63 22.74 -6.85
CA GLY A 235 -1.42 23.37 -8.15
C GLY A 235 -2.32 24.57 -8.41
N PRO A 236 -2.16 25.24 -9.57
CA PRO A 236 -3.05 26.33 -9.97
C PRO A 236 -4.48 25.80 -10.17
N PRO A 237 -5.51 26.61 -9.85
CA PRO A 237 -6.90 26.20 -10.03
C PRO A 237 -7.24 26.02 -11.52
N PHE A 238 -7.93 24.95 -11.86
CA PHE A 238 -8.47 24.70 -13.21
C PHE A 238 -9.81 25.40 -13.45
N PHE A 239 -10.55 25.69 -12.38
CA PHE A 239 -11.90 26.25 -12.43
C PHE A 239 -11.95 27.58 -11.66
N SER A 240 -12.65 28.54 -12.21
CA SER A 240 -12.96 29.80 -11.50
C SER A 240 -14.08 29.57 -10.48
N GLY A 241 -14.08 30.34 -9.40
CA GLY A 241 -15.10 30.35 -8.36
C GLY A 241 -14.62 29.77 -7.03
N ALA A 242 -15.07 30.38 -5.94
CA ALA A 242 -14.71 29.98 -4.59
C ALA A 242 -15.06 28.51 -4.30
N GLY A 243 -14.16 27.79 -3.63
CA GLY A 243 -14.33 26.39 -3.27
C GLY A 243 -14.03 25.40 -4.38
N ARG A 244 -13.48 25.85 -5.53
CA ARG A 244 -13.09 24.98 -6.66
C ARG A 244 -11.59 24.94 -6.91
N GLU A 245 -10.81 25.50 -6.00
CA GLU A 245 -9.35 25.65 -6.14
C GLU A 245 -8.64 24.28 -6.25
N LYS A 246 -9.26 23.24 -5.65
CA LYS A 246 -8.72 21.86 -5.65
C LYS A 246 -9.43 20.91 -6.62
N TRP A 247 -10.29 21.44 -7.48
CA TRP A 247 -10.96 20.64 -8.50
C TRP A 247 -10.04 20.43 -9.70
N VAL A 248 -9.77 19.18 -10.01
CA VAL A 248 -8.84 18.78 -11.08
C VAL A 248 -9.59 17.95 -12.11
N PRO A 249 -9.59 18.34 -13.40
CA PRO A 249 -10.10 17.50 -14.47
C PRO A 249 -9.07 16.39 -14.77
N LEU A 250 -9.34 15.19 -14.28
CA LEU A 250 -8.51 14.02 -14.53
C LEU A 250 -8.88 13.43 -15.89
N THR A 251 -7.90 13.17 -16.75
CA THR A 251 -8.06 12.49 -18.03
C THR A 251 -7.68 11.00 -17.92
N PRO A 252 -8.20 10.13 -18.79
CA PRO A 252 -7.82 8.72 -18.75
C PRO A 252 -6.38 8.52 -19.23
N GLU A 253 -5.67 7.63 -18.54
CA GLU A 253 -4.28 7.28 -18.79
C GLU A 253 -4.18 5.98 -19.61
N THR A 254 -3.08 5.81 -20.35
CA THR A 254 -2.83 4.63 -21.17
C THR A 254 -1.63 3.85 -20.64
N TYR A 255 -1.85 2.58 -20.32
CA TYR A 255 -0.79 1.62 -20.05
C TYR A 255 -0.57 0.74 -21.27
N LYS A 256 0.68 0.67 -21.76
CA LYS A 256 1.09 -0.14 -22.92
C LYS A 256 1.99 -1.29 -22.49
N TRP A 257 1.93 -2.40 -23.21
CA TRP A 257 2.85 -3.53 -23.07
C TRP A 257 3.10 -4.19 -24.43
N PRO A 258 4.30 -4.79 -24.64
CA PRO A 258 4.65 -5.41 -25.91
C PRO A 258 3.68 -6.49 -26.35
N GLY A 259 3.38 -6.55 -27.65
CA GLY A 259 2.72 -7.68 -28.28
C GLY A 259 3.55 -8.97 -28.18
N ASN A 260 2.92 -10.12 -28.40
CA ASN A 260 3.58 -11.43 -28.24
C ASN A 260 4.48 -11.83 -29.44
N GLU A 261 4.43 -11.11 -30.55
CA GLU A 261 5.15 -11.42 -31.79
C GLU A 261 6.23 -10.36 -32.08
N LEU A 262 7.34 -10.78 -32.69
CA LEU A 262 8.32 -9.86 -33.25
C LEU A 262 7.63 -8.98 -34.29
N ASN A 263 7.62 -7.67 -34.09
CA ASN A 263 6.92 -6.62 -34.86
C ASN A 263 5.40 -6.49 -34.60
N ALA A 264 4.83 -7.11 -33.56
CA ALA A 264 3.47 -6.83 -33.15
C ALA A 264 3.35 -5.43 -32.51
N GLU A 265 2.29 -4.72 -32.81
CA GLU A 265 1.98 -3.46 -32.12
C GLU A 265 1.81 -3.68 -30.63
N ASP A 266 2.13 -2.65 -29.84
CA ASP A 266 1.94 -2.68 -28.39
C ASP A 266 0.45 -2.81 -28.06
N HIS A 267 0.14 -3.72 -27.15
CA HIS A 267 -1.18 -3.78 -26.54
C HIS A 267 -1.37 -2.66 -25.53
N TYR A 268 -2.60 -2.24 -25.29
CA TYR A 268 -2.88 -1.22 -24.29
C TYR A 268 -4.21 -1.39 -23.55
N ARG A 269 -4.24 -0.74 -22.39
CA ARG A 269 -5.46 -0.42 -21.64
C ARG A 269 -5.48 1.07 -21.35
N LYS A 270 -6.57 1.74 -21.73
CA LYS A 270 -6.82 3.14 -21.38
C LYS A 270 -7.96 3.22 -20.38
N GLN A 271 -7.69 3.82 -19.22
CA GLN A 271 -8.64 3.94 -18.10
C GLN A 271 -8.18 5.03 -17.14
N TYR A 272 -9.03 5.41 -16.22
CA TYR A 272 -8.68 6.25 -15.09
C TYR A 272 -7.91 5.43 -14.04
N PRO A 273 -6.73 5.88 -13.58
CA PRO A 273 -5.96 5.20 -12.55
C PRO A 273 -6.51 5.51 -11.15
N ILE A 274 -7.80 5.31 -10.94
CA ILE A 274 -8.52 5.55 -9.67
C ILE A 274 -9.29 4.32 -9.22
N SER A 275 -9.59 4.28 -7.93
CA SER A 275 -10.58 3.36 -7.35
C SER A 275 -11.33 4.03 -6.21
N LEU A 276 -12.49 3.47 -5.81
CA LEU A 276 -13.20 3.87 -4.60
C LEU A 276 -12.27 3.73 -3.38
N ALA A 277 -12.37 4.64 -2.42
CA ALA A 277 -11.43 4.81 -1.32
C ALA A 277 -12.06 5.03 0.06
N TRP A 278 -13.27 4.56 0.30
CA TRP A 278 -13.78 4.45 1.68
C TRP A 278 -13.13 3.30 2.42
N GLY A 279 -12.84 2.21 1.71
CA GLY A 279 -12.07 1.08 2.20
C GLY A 279 -10.81 0.84 1.37
N LEU A 280 -9.75 0.40 2.04
CA LEU A 280 -8.46 0.03 1.45
C LEU A 280 -8.01 -1.32 2.01
N THR A 281 -7.19 -2.05 1.26
CA THR A 281 -6.48 -3.17 1.87
C THR A 281 -5.27 -2.66 2.66
N VAL A 282 -4.87 -3.40 3.70
CA VAL A 282 -3.71 -3.06 4.51
C VAL A 282 -2.45 -2.89 3.65
N TRP A 283 -2.26 -3.71 2.61
CA TRP A 283 -1.14 -3.55 1.66
C TRP A 283 -1.09 -2.15 1.03
N LYS A 284 -2.26 -1.62 0.68
CA LYS A 284 -2.37 -0.30 0.05
C LYS A 284 -2.17 0.85 1.03
N SER A 285 -2.31 0.61 2.32
CA SER A 285 -2.04 1.61 3.36
C SER A 285 -0.56 1.69 3.76
N GLN A 286 0.28 0.79 3.25
CA GLN A 286 1.71 0.80 3.55
C GLN A 286 2.35 2.11 3.05
N GLY A 287 3.13 2.77 3.91
CA GLY A 287 3.68 4.10 3.65
C GLY A 287 2.77 5.27 4.05
N MET A 288 1.46 5.07 4.15
CA MET A 288 0.53 6.13 4.58
C MET A 288 0.68 6.48 6.07
N THR A 289 0.32 7.71 6.41
CA THR A 289 0.06 8.14 7.80
C THR A 289 -1.39 8.59 7.86
N ILE A 290 -2.16 8.05 8.79
CA ILE A 290 -3.59 8.33 8.94
C ILE A 290 -3.79 9.12 10.23
N ASN A 291 -4.09 10.41 10.07
CA ASN A 291 -4.35 11.35 11.18
C ASN A 291 -5.85 11.51 11.47
N THR A 292 -6.69 10.87 10.65
CA THR A 292 -8.14 10.89 10.78
C THR A 292 -8.64 9.59 11.39
N ILE A 293 -9.94 9.39 11.37
CA ILE A 293 -10.60 8.19 11.91
C ILE A 293 -10.28 6.98 11.03
N LEU A 294 -9.75 5.93 11.63
CA LEU A 294 -9.46 4.66 11.01
C LEU A 294 -10.31 3.54 11.62
N SER A 295 -11.03 2.83 10.78
CA SER A 295 -11.73 1.60 11.14
C SER A 295 -11.00 0.40 10.54
N TYR A 296 -10.75 -0.63 11.35
CA TYR A 296 -10.03 -1.82 10.92
C TYR A 296 -10.85 -3.09 11.19
N ASN A 297 -11.13 -3.83 10.11
CA ASN A 297 -11.64 -5.19 10.22
C ASN A 297 -10.46 -6.15 10.33
N LEU A 298 -10.10 -6.49 11.59
CA LEU A 298 -8.92 -7.29 11.90
C LEU A 298 -9.04 -8.75 11.42
N GLY A 299 -10.25 -9.32 11.45
CA GLY A 299 -10.49 -10.74 11.17
C GLY A 299 -9.85 -11.67 12.19
N ASP A 300 -10.12 -12.98 12.07
CA ASP A 300 -9.68 -14.00 13.02
C ASP A 300 -8.27 -14.55 12.73
N LYS A 301 -7.70 -14.23 11.55
CA LYS A 301 -6.42 -14.77 11.09
C LYS A 301 -5.42 -13.67 10.76
N GLU A 302 -4.14 -14.00 10.90
CA GLU A 302 -3.01 -13.20 10.39
C GLU A 302 -2.55 -13.83 9.06
N PRO A 303 -3.11 -13.44 7.90
CA PRO A 303 -2.80 -14.08 6.62
C PRO A 303 -1.37 -13.85 6.17
N GLU A 304 -0.75 -12.75 6.61
CA GLU A 304 0.65 -12.45 6.34
C GLU A 304 1.32 -11.87 7.59
N ALA A 305 2.55 -12.29 7.90
CA ALA A 305 3.29 -11.76 9.04
C ALA A 305 3.48 -10.24 8.91
N GLY A 306 3.14 -9.51 9.97
CA GLY A 306 3.23 -8.05 10.01
C GLY A 306 1.99 -7.32 9.49
N LEU A 307 0.94 -8.01 9.01
CA LEU A 307 -0.25 -7.36 8.47
C LEU A 307 -0.94 -6.47 9.52
N THR A 308 -1.19 -7.02 10.71
CA THR A 308 -1.81 -6.26 11.80
C THR A 308 -0.91 -5.11 12.27
N TYR A 309 0.40 -5.35 12.37
CA TYR A 309 1.37 -4.31 12.69
C TYR A 309 1.32 -3.15 11.68
N VAL A 310 1.35 -3.46 10.38
CA VAL A 310 1.27 -2.43 9.34
C VAL A 310 -0.04 -1.65 9.44
N ALA A 311 -1.17 -2.32 9.61
CA ALA A 311 -2.47 -1.65 9.74
C ALA A 311 -2.50 -0.67 10.91
N LEU A 312 -2.18 -1.15 12.11
CA LEU A 312 -2.25 -0.33 13.33
C LEU A 312 -1.18 0.76 13.36
N SER A 313 0.00 0.51 12.79
CA SER A 313 1.08 1.51 12.72
C SER A 313 0.79 2.66 11.75
N ARG A 314 -0.31 2.62 10.99
CA ARG A 314 -0.74 3.79 10.16
C ARG A 314 -1.28 4.93 11.00
N MET A 315 -1.86 4.63 12.16
CA MET A 315 -2.45 5.62 13.05
C MET A 315 -1.40 6.40 13.83
N THR A 316 -1.67 7.69 14.04
CA THR A 316 -0.89 8.54 14.95
C THR A 316 -1.43 8.51 16.37
N ASP A 317 -2.75 8.42 16.53
CA ASP A 317 -3.44 8.40 17.83
C ASP A 317 -4.38 7.20 17.92
N VAL A 318 -4.19 6.36 18.94
CA VAL A 318 -5.03 5.20 19.21
C VAL A 318 -6.50 5.55 19.47
N ASN A 319 -6.78 6.74 19.94
CA ASN A 319 -8.15 7.18 20.18
C ASN A 319 -8.96 7.36 18.88
N ASN A 320 -8.29 7.48 17.74
CA ASN A 320 -8.91 7.53 16.42
C ASN A 320 -8.98 6.16 15.72
N LEU A 321 -8.65 5.09 16.42
CA LEU A 321 -8.72 3.71 15.93
C LEU A 321 -10.01 3.04 16.40
N TYR A 322 -10.70 2.38 15.47
CA TYR A 322 -11.83 1.49 15.73
C TYR A 322 -11.53 0.10 15.21
N ILE A 323 -11.71 -0.91 16.04
CA ILE A 323 -11.58 -2.32 15.64
C ILE A 323 -12.98 -2.92 15.60
N ASP A 324 -13.45 -3.18 14.37
CA ASP A 324 -14.74 -3.83 14.16
C ASP A 324 -14.76 -5.20 14.87
N LYS A 325 -15.76 -5.42 15.73
CA LYS A 325 -15.91 -6.61 16.58
C LYS A 325 -14.79 -6.85 17.62
N GLY A 326 -13.80 -5.94 17.73
CA GLY A 326 -12.63 -6.15 18.57
C GLY A 326 -11.71 -7.27 18.06
N CYS A 327 -10.86 -7.81 18.95
CA CYS A 327 -10.04 -8.98 18.65
C CYS A 327 -9.93 -9.91 19.86
N SER A 328 -9.74 -11.21 19.62
CA SER A 328 -9.47 -12.17 20.69
C SER A 328 -8.04 -12.01 21.21
N LEU A 329 -7.81 -12.41 22.47
CA LEU A 329 -6.45 -12.44 23.03
C LEU A 329 -5.53 -13.33 22.18
N GLU A 330 -6.01 -14.50 21.79
CA GLU A 330 -5.25 -15.42 20.94
C GLU A 330 -4.87 -14.80 19.61
N ARG A 331 -5.75 -14.02 18.98
CA ARG A 331 -5.48 -13.33 17.72
C ARG A 331 -4.32 -12.34 17.83
N LEU A 332 -4.26 -11.57 18.89
CA LEU A 332 -3.23 -10.55 19.10
C LEU A 332 -1.89 -11.15 19.55
N THR A 333 -1.91 -12.22 20.33
CA THR A 333 -0.71 -12.82 20.92
C THR A 333 -0.23 -14.05 20.14
N THR A 334 -0.98 -15.15 20.26
CA THR A 334 -0.56 -16.48 19.78
C THR A 334 -0.57 -16.60 18.27
N THR A 335 -1.60 -16.07 17.60
CA THR A 335 -1.76 -16.19 16.14
C THR A 335 -0.63 -15.46 15.41
N ILE A 336 -0.24 -14.29 15.89
CA ILE A 336 0.87 -13.51 15.31
C ILE A 336 2.19 -14.21 15.59
N ALA A 337 2.46 -14.59 16.83
CA ALA A 337 3.72 -15.21 17.24
C ALA A 337 3.98 -16.57 16.54
N LYS A 338 2.94 -17.36 16.28
CA LYS A 338 3.03 -18.68 15.63
C LYS A 338 3.09 -18.62 14.10
N ASN A 339 3.02 -17.44 13.49
CA ASN A 339 3.13 -17.33 12.04
C ASN A 339 4.53 -17.80 11.58
N LYS A 340 4.58 -18.83 10.69
CA LYS A 340 5.84 -19.43 10.24
C LYS A 340 6.82 -18.42 9.61
N LYS A 341 6.31 -17.40 8.94
CA LYS A 341 7.12 -16.35 8.33
C LYS A 341 7.73 -15.40 9.38
N MET A 342 7.12 -15.31 10.57
CA MET A 342 7.64 -14.54 11.68
C MET A 342 9.02 -15.04 12.14
N ALA A 343 9.20 -16.35 12.27
CA ALA A 343 10.49 -16.91 12.70
C ALA A 343 11.63 -16.54 11.75
N VAL A 344 11.40 -16.64 10.44
CA VAL A 344 12.41 -16.26 9.42
C VAL A 344 12.75 -14.77 9.51
N ARG A 345 11.76 -13.92 9.71
CA ARG A 345 11.95 -12.48 9.88
C ARG A 345 12.73 -12.16 11.15
N LEU A 346 12.38 -12.76 12.29
CA LEU A 346 13.09 -12.54 13.56
C LEU A 346 14.56 -12.96 13.50
N CYS A 347 14.89 -14.04 12.79
CA CYS A 347 16.29 -14.41 12.53
C CYS A 347 17.03 -13.31 11.74
N GLU A 348 16.35 -12.67 10.77
CA GLU A 348 16.95 -11.57 10.04
C GLU A 348 17.10 -10.30 10.89
N ASP A 349 16.11 -9.98 11.73
CA ASP A 349 16.22 -8.86 12.67
C ASP A 349 17.45 -9.02 13.59
N VAL A 350 17.68 -10.20 14.16
CA VAL A 350 18.90 -10.50 14.97
C VAL A 350 20.18 -10.30 14.16
N ARG A 351 20.22 -10.73 12.90
CA ARG A 351 21.38 -10.49 12.03
C ARG A 351 21.63 -9.00 11.81
N LEU A 352 20.57 -8.22 11.57
CA LEU A 352 20.69 -6.78 11.35
C LEU A 352 21.10 -6.05 12.63
N GLU A 353 20.62 -6.47 13.80
CA GLU A 353 21.04 -5.93 15.10
C GLU A 353 22.53 -6.14 15.34
N ASN A 354 23.04 -7.34 15.07
CA ASN A 354 24.48 -7.63 15.20
C ASN A 354 25.31 -6.79 14.23
N LEU A 355 24.87 -6.61 13.00
CA LEU A 355 25.54 -5.74 12.03
C LEU A 355 25.47 -4.26 12.43
N HIS A 356 24.37 -3.82 13.01
CA HIS A 356 24.24 -2.46 13.53
C HIS A 356 25.26 -2.22 14.66
N ALA A 357 25.34 -3.11 15.64
CA ALA A 357 26.32 -3.00 16.70
C ALA A 357 27.77 -2.92 16.17
N ALA A 358 28.11 -3.80 15.22
CA ALA A 358 29.42 -3.78 14.57
C ALA A 358 29.66 -2.49 13.76
N THR A 359 28.61 -1.94 13.13
CA THR A 359 28.68 -0.68 12.38
C THR A 359 28.89 0.50 13.30
N CYS A 360 28.19 0.56 14.44
CA CYS A 360 28.38 1.63 15.43
C CYS A 360 29.80 1.63 15.98
N ILE A 361 30.37 0.48 16.33
CA ILE A 361 31.76 0.35 16.77
C ILE A 361 32.74 0.84 15.69
N LYS A 362 32.50 0.43 14.43
CA LYS A 362 33.39 0.77 13.31
C LYS A 362 33.44 2.27 13.01
N PHE A 363 32.34 2.98 13.17
CA PHE A 363 32.22 4.39 12.81
C PHE A 363 32.07 5.34 13.98
N ASP A 364 32.20 4.82 15.23
CA ASP A 364 32.04 5.58 16.46
C ASP A 364 30.77 6.40 16.56
N ILE A 365 29.60 5.73 16.30
CA ILE A 365 28.25 6.33 16.31
C ILE A 365 27.29 5.60 17.24
#